data_b446805a06962607c8d6875e98a5f0c1
#
_entry.id   b446805a06962607c8d6875e98a5f0c1
#
_cell.length_a   1.000
_cell.length_b   1.000
_cell.length_c   1.000
_cell.angle_alpha   90.00
_cell.angle_beta   90.00
_cell.angle_gamma   90.00
#
_symmetry.space_group_name_H-M   'P 1'
#
loop_
_entity.id
_entity.type
_entity.pdbx_description
1 polymer ?
#
loop_
_entity_poly.entity_id
_entity_poly.type
_entity_poly.pdbx_seq_one_letter_code
_entity_poly.pdbx_strand_id
1 'polypeptide(L)'
;MRSAWSFCSGFVVLTLALMQAACVTINLPPGPGALEEHKVSGTGKDKVLLMDISGVISSENKDGFYSSPGMLATVKEELERATKDERIKAVVLRINSPGGTVTASDIIYHELKNFKTSKKIPIVASIVDVGASGGYYIAAATDTVLAHPSSVTGSIGVIMLTVNARGLLEKVGVETNAVTSGPRKDMGSPFRAMLPEERAIFQGVIDGFYQRFLQVVQEGRPNLNGETIKRLADGRIYSGEQAKAAGLVDEIGYLDDAIELVKKKAGLTEAKVVTYRRPGEYQNNVYSRLTSPAPSLANLANVDLLSVVRGGSPQFMYLWMP
;
A
#
# COMPACT_ATOMS: atom_id res chain seq x y z
N MET A 1 -71.22 -14.75 -2.79
CA MET A 1 -69.94 -14.18 -3.31
C MET A 1 -69.46 -12.88 -2.64
N ARG A 2 -70.09 -12.39 -1.56
CA ARG A 2 -69.70 -11.13 -0.88
C ARG A 2 -68.78 -11.30 0.34
N SER A 3 -68.59 -12.53 0.89
CA SER A 3 -67.82 -12.77 2.13
C SER A 3 -66.32 -13.00 1.89
N ALA A 4 -65.88 -13.46 0.71
CA ALA A 4 -64.50 -13.74 0.44
C ALA A 4 -63.64 -12.48 0.19
N TRP A 5 -64.23 -11.40 -0.28
CA TRP A 5 -63.50 -10.13 -0.54
C TRP A 5 -63.16 -9.34 0.73
N SER A 6 -64.00 -9.44 1.77
CA SER A 6 -63.73 -8.80 3.06
C SER A 6 -62.54 -9.41 3.82
N PHE A 7 -62.32 -10.72 3.67
CA PHE A 7 -61.19 -11.41 4.32
C PHE A 7 -59.85 -11.08 3.67
N CYS A 8 -59.81 -10.97 2.34
CA CYS A 8 -58.57 -10.59 1.63
C CYS A 8 -58.16 -9.14 1.90
N SER A 9 -59.12 -8.20 1.97
CA SER A 9 -58.83 -6.81 2.28
C SER A 9 -58.32 -6.60 3.71
N GLY A 10 -58.82 -7.34 4.68
CA GLY A 10 -58.36 -7.30 6.08
C GLY A 10 -56.90 -7.82 6.24
N PHE A 11 -56.55 -8.86 5.49
CA PHE A 11 -55.21 -9.45 5.55
C PHE A 11 -54.16 -8.55 4.91
N VAL A 12 -54.48 -7.88 3.80
CA VAL A 12 -53.57 -6.93 3.15
C VAL A 12 -53.35 -5.68 4.01
N VAL A 13 -54.39 -5.16 4.68
CA VAL A 13 -54.24 -4.00 5.58
C VAL A 13 -53.44 -4.35 6.82
N LEU A 14 -53.59 -5.58 7.37
CA LEU A 14 -52.83 -6.04 8.53
C LEU A 14 -51.35 -6.27 8.19
N THR A 15 -51.02 -6.78 6.99
CA THR A 15 -49.64 -6.95 6.53
C THR A 15 -48.97 -5.61 6.23
N LEU A 16 -49.67 -4.62 5.67
CA LEU A 16 -49.16 -3.26 5.50
C LEU A 16 -48.93 -2.54 6.85
N ALA A 17 -49.83 -2.74 7.84
CA ALA A 17 -49.68 -2.15 9.16
C ALA A 17 -48.50 -2.78 9.96
N LEU A 18 -48.23 -4.08 9.79
CA LEU A 18 -47.06 -4.76 10.38
C LEU A 18 -45.72 -4.33 9.73
N MET A 19 -45.72 -3.94 8.46
CA MET A 19 -44.50 -3.36 7.80
C MET A 19 -44.17 -1.95 8.30
N GLN A 20 -45.15 -1.19 8.82
CA GLN A 20 -44.90 0.15 9.35
C GLN A 20 -44.40 0.18 10.80
N ALA A 21 -44.55 -0.95 11.56
CA ALA A 21 -44.09 -1.02 12.94
C ALA A 21 -42.64 -1.45 13.11
N ALA A 22 -41.95 -1.85 12.04
CA ALA A 22 -40.54 -2.17 12.08
C ALA A 22 -39.72 -0.91 11.71
N CYS A 23 -39.66 0.08 12.61
CA CYS A 23 -38.54 1.03 12.60
C CYS A 23 -37.28 0.25 12.96
N VAL A 24 -36.67 -0.40 11.96
CA VAL A 24 -35.30 -0.88 12.08
C VAL A 24 -34.41 0.36 12.09
N THR A 25 -34.09 0.87 13.26
CA THR A 25 -33.00 1.84 13.43
C THR A 25 -31.71 1.09 13.14
N ILE A 26 -31.26 1.17 11.88
CA ILE A 26 -29.90 0.76 11.50
C ILE A 26 -28.98 1.81 12.11
N ASN A 27 -28.45 1.54 13.30
CA ASN A 27 -27.34 2.31 13.85
C ASN A 27 -26.11 1.97 12.99
N LEU A 28 -25.91 2.74 11.94
CA LEU A 28 -24.68 2.67 11.19
C LEU A 28 -23.55 3.15 12.12
N PRO A 29 -22.47 2.35 12.30
CA PRO A 29 -21.34 2.83 13.05
C PRO A 29 -20.87 4.17 12.42
N PRO A 30 -20.36 5.12 13.22
CA PRO A 30 -19.83 6.35 12.66
C PRO A 30 -18.74 6.03 11.61
N GLY A 31 -18.71 6.81 10.53
CA GLY A 31 -17.67 6.69 9.51
C GLY A 31 -16.26 6.87 10.12
N PRO A 32 -15.19 6.63 9.35
CA PRO A 32 -13.83 6.72 9.85
C PRO A 32 -13.58 8.10 10.45
N GLY A 33 -13.38 8.15 11.79
CA GLY A 33 -13.09 9.37 12.53
C GLY A 33 -11.69 9.91 12.21
N ALA A 34 -11.36 11.07 12.79
CA ALA A 34 -10.02 11.63 12.72
C ALA A 34 -8.98 10.68 13.35
N LEU A 35 -7.73 10.79 12.92
CA LEU A 35 -6.63 10.07 13.57
C LEU A 35 -6.51 10.48 15.04
N GLU A 36 -6.32 9.53 15.92
CA GLU A 36 -6.05 9.72 17.33
C GLU A 36 -4.69 9.16 17.69
N GLU A 37 -4.00 9.81 18.65
CA GLU A 37 -2.72 9.33 19.15
C GLU A 37 -2.94 8.24 20.20
N HIS A 38 -2.27 7.12 20.01
CA HIS A 38 -2.27 6.00 20.94
C HIS A 38 -0.85 5.69 21.39
N LYS A 39 -0.65 5.57 22.70
CA LYS A 39 0.60 5.10 23.26
C LYS A 39 0.71 3.59 23.07
N VAL A 40 1.82 3.15 22.48
CA VAL A 40 2.16 1.74 22.31
C VAL A 40 3.05 1.23 23.44
N SER A 41 4.11 1.98 23.77
CA SER A 41 5.07 1.60 24.80
C SER A 41 5.88 2.81 25.31
N GLY A 42 6.83 2.57 26.20
CA GLY A 42 7.81 3.56 26.66
C GLY A 42 7.24 4.62 27.61
N THR A 43 8.12 5.50 28.11
CA THR A 43 7.84 6.60 29.05
C THR A 43 8.52 7.87 28.58
N GLY A 44 8.31 9.00 29.29
CA GLY A 44 8.97 10.27 28.97
C GLY A 44 8.04 11.28 28.29
N LYS A 45 8.58 12.46 27.99
CA LYS A 45 7.88 13.57 27.33
C LYS A 45 8.01 13.49 25.81
N ASP A 46 9.20 13.14 25.34
CA ASP A 46 9.50 13.00 23.91
C ASP A 46 8.86 11.74 23.32
N LYS A 47 8.63 11.75 22.01
CA LYS A 47 7.90 10.71 21.32
C LYS A 47 8.69 10.16 20.14
N VAL A 48 8.60 8.86 19.95
CA VAL A 48 8.92 8.16 18.72
C VAL A 48 7.60 7.81 18.04
N LEU A 49 7.39 8.28 16.83
CA LEU A 49 6.22 7.90 16.02
C LEU A 49 6.49 6.57 15.31
N LEU A 50 5.63 5.59 15.54
CA LEU A 50 5.58 4.35 14.79
C LEU A 50 4.52 4.47 13.69
N MET A 51 4.97 4.55 12.44
CA MET A 51 4.13 4.61 11.23
C MET A 51 4.12 3.28 10.50
N ASP A 52 3.04 2.98 9.81
CA ASP A 52 2.83 1.71 9.10
C ASP A 52 2.73 1.89 7.59
N ILE A 53 3.51 1.08 6.85
CA ILE A 53 3.35 0.83 5.43
C ILE A 53 3.05 -0.67 5.27
N SER A 54 1.76 -1.02 5.24
CA SER A 54 1.34 -2.43 5.23
C SER A 54 0.36 -2.76 4.11
N GLY A 55 0.61 -3.86 3.40
CA GLY A 55 -0.16 -4.30 2.23
C GLY A 55 0.25 -3.60 0.94
N VAL A 56 -0.60 -3.67 -0.08
CA VAL A 56 -0.33 -3.09 -1.41
C VAL A 56 -0.40 -1.57 -1.35
N ILE A 57 0.65 -0.91 -1.84
CA ILE A 57 0.75 0.56 -1.88
C ILE A 57 -0.13 1.09 -3.01
N SER A 58 -1.18 1.83 -2.65
CA SER A 58 -2.07 2.47 -3.62
C SER A 58 -2.60 3.80 -3.10
N SER A 59 -3.10 4.61 -4.03
CA SER A 59 -3.84 5.85 -3.72
C SER A 59 -5.33 5.61 -3.54
N GLU A 60 -5.83 4.41 -3.84
CA GLU A 60 -7.23 4.08 -3.77
C GLU A 60 -7.71 3.99 -2.32
N ASN A 61 -8.92 4.44 -2.08
CA ASN A 61 -9.59 4.22 -0.81
C ASN A 61 -9.90 2.74 -0.62
N LYS A 62 -9.93 2.30 0.62
CA LYS A 62 -10.35 0.93 0.93
C LYS A 62 -11.88 0.86 0.86
N ASP A 63 -12.37 0.02 -0.04
CA ASP A 63 -13.78 -0.28 -0.14
C ASP A 63 -14.24 -1.09 1.08
N GLY A 64 -15.36 -0.71 1.63
CA GLY A 64 -16.00 -1.34 2.78
C GLY A 64 -17.38 -0.73 2.98
N PHE A 65 -18.08 -1.11 4.05
CA PHE A 65 -19.36 -0.51 4.40
C PHE A 65 -19.25 1.03 4.56
N TYR A 66 -18.06 1.50 4.96
CA TYR A 66 -17.60 2.89 4.83
C TYR A 66 -16.29 2.92 4.09
N SER A 67 -16.15 3.80 3.11
CA SER A 67 -14.88 4.07 2.45
C SER A 67 -13.88 4.61 3.49
N SER A 68 -12.77 3.91 3.68
CA SER A 68 -11.66 4.38 4.51
C SER A 68 -10.56 4.97 3.63
N PRO A 69 -9.86 6.02 4.09
CA PRO A 69 -8.75 6.59 3.34
C PRO A 69 -7.72 5.52 2.95
N GLY A 70 -7.25 5.60 1.71
CA GLY A 70 -6.17 4.75 1.22
C GLY A 70 -4.85 5.02 1.95
N MET A 71 -3.85 4.17 1.67
CA MET A 71 -2.53 4.27 2.33
C MET A 71 -1.90 5.65 2.13
N LEU A 72 -1.91 6.19 0.91
CA LEU A 72 -1.33 7.49 0.59
C LEU A 72 -1.93 8.62 1.43
N ALA A 73 -3.27 8.67 1.51
CA ALA A 73 -3.98 9.69 2.30
C ALA A 73 -3.68 9.55 3.79
N THR A 74 -3.63 8.32 4.31
CA THR A 74 -3.31 8.04 5.72
C THR A 74 -1.88 8.48 6.06
N VAL A 75 -0.89 8.10 5.25
CA VAL A 75 0.51 8.51 5.46
C VAL A 75 0.65 10.04 5.44
N LYS A 76 -0.01 10.72 4.50
CA LYS A 76 0.00 12.18 4.42
C LYS A 76 -0.54 12.82 5.70
N GLU A 77 -1.70 12.35 6.17
CA GLU A 77 -2.35 12.85 7.39
C GLU A 77 -1.48 12.60 8.64
N GLU A 78 -0.85 11.42 8.75
CA GLU A 78 0.07 11.09 9.84
C GLU A 78 1.31 12.00 9.85
N LEU A 79 1.92 12.26 8.69
CA LEU A 79 3.08 13.15 8.56
C LEU A 79 2.71 14.61 8.87
N GLU A 80 1.55 15.10 8.43
CA GLU A 80 1.07 16.44 8.75
C GLU A 80 0.84 16.61 10.25
N ARG A 81 0.26 15.61 10.90
CA ARG A 81 0.06 15.61 12.36
C ARG A 81 1.38 15.57 13.11
N ALA A 82 2.30 14.69 12.68
CA ALA A 82 3.64 14.61 13.27
C ALA A 82 4.44 15.90 13.10
N THR A 83 4.25 16.60 11.98
CA THR A 83 4.91 17.90 11.75
C THR A 83 4.49 18.93 12.79
N LYS A 84 3.24 18.93 13.21
CA LYS A 84 2.67 19.88 14.20
C LYS A 84 3.01 19.52 15.65
N ASP A 85 3.38 18.28 15.97
CA ASP A 85 3.77 17.86 17.33
C ASP A 85 5.28 17.96 17.51
N GLU A 86 5.72 18.97 18.24
CA GLU A 86 7.15 19.19 18.53
C GLU A 86 7.78 18.09 19.41
N ARG A 87 6.98 17.32 20.10
CA ARG A 87 7.46 16.19 20.92
C ARG A 87 7.83 14.97 20.09
N ILE A 88 7.41 14.89 18.82
CA ILE A 88 7.90 13.86 17.90
C ILE A 88 9.35 14.17 17.56
N LYS A 89 10.26 13.34 18.04
CA LYS A 89 11.72 13.49 17.89
C LYS A 89 12.35 12.44 16.97
N ALA A 90 11.61 11.38 16.63
CA ALA A 90 12.05 10.32 15.74
C ALA A 90 10.86 9.57 15.14
N VAL A 91 11.11 8.88 14.05
CA VAL A 91 10.10 8.02 13.37
C VAL A 91 10.68 6.64 13.13
N VAL A 92 9.91 5.60 13.47
CA VAL A 92 10.11 4.25 12.96
C VAL A 92 9.05 4.00 11.90
N LEU A 93 9.49 3.73 10.67
CA LEU A 93 8.62 3.34 9.58
C LEU A 93 8.60 1.80 9.49
N ARG A 94 7.54 1.19 10.02
CA ARG A 94 7.36 -0.26 9.98
C ARG A 94 6.80 -0.67 8.63
N ILE A 95 7.54 -1.49 7.88
CA ILE A 95 7.20 -1.87 6.51
C ILE A 95 6.86 -3.36 6.45
N ASN A 96 5.66 -3.65 5.95
CA ASN A 96 5.22 -5.00 5.57
C ASN A 96 4.43 -4.92 4.25
N SER A 97 5.14 -4.72 3.13
CA SER A 97 4.54 -4.42 1.83
C SER A 97 5.30 -5.10 0.68
N PRO A 98 4.59 -5.75 -0.25
CA PRO A 98 5.17 -6.25 -1.50
C PRO A 98 5.41 -5.14 -2.53
N GLY A 99 5.06 -3.88 -2.21
CA GLY A 99 5.03 -2.76 -3.13
C GLY A 99 3.62 -2.39 -3.59
N GLY A 100 3.52 -1.75 -4.74
CA GLY A 100 2.24 -1.31 -5.30
C GLY A 100 2.40 -0.41 -6.52
N THR A 101 1.52 0.57 -6.70
CA THR A 101 1.59 1.47 -7.85
C THR A 101 2.83 2.36 -7.78
N VAL A 102 3.45 2.59 -8.95
CA VAL A 102 4.63 3.46 -9.09
C VAL A 102 4.37 4.83 -8.47
N THR A 103 3.27 5.46 -8.86
CA THR A 103 2.94 6.82 -8.43
C THR A 103 2.73 6.93 -6.92
N ALA A 104 1.98 6.01 -6.30
CA ALA A 104 1.77 6.08 -4.84
C ALA A 104 3.07 5.86 -4.06
N SER A 105 3.93 4.95 -4.52
CA SER A 105 5.24 4.69 -3.92
C SER A 105 6.15 5.93 -4.00
N ASP A 106 6.18 6.61 -5.15
CA ASP A 106 7.00 7.83 -5.34
C ASP A 106 6.46 9.01 -4.54
N ILE A 107 5.15 9.19 -4.45
CA ILE A 107 4.54 10.25 -3.62
C ILE A 107 4.87 10.01 -2.14
N ILE A 108 4.71 8.79 -1.61
CA ILE A 108 5.04 8.50 -0.21
C ILE A 108 6.54 8.75 0.06
N TYR A 109 7.42 8.30 -0.84
CA TYR A 109 8.85 8.60 -0.78
C TYR A 109 9.10 10.12 -0.69
N HIS A 110 8.49 10.90 -1.57
CA HIS A 110 8.63 12.35 -1.62
C HIS A 110 8.13 13.02 -0.32
N GLU A 111 6.98 12.61 0.20
CA GLU A 111 6.43 13.12 1.45
C GLU A 111 7.34 12.83 2.65
N LEU A 112 7.94 11.64 2.72
CA LEU A 112 8.91 11.28 3.76
C LEU A 112 10.19 12.12 3.66
N LYS A 113 10.71 12.37 2.45
CA LYS A 113 11.88 13.24 2.21
C LYS A 113 11.60 14.68 2.63
N ASN A 114 10.41 15.21 2.30
CA ASN A 114 10.00 16.55 2.70
C ASN A 114 9.84 16.67 4.21
N PHE A 115 9.20 15.69 4.85
CA PHE A 115 9.06 15.62 6.30
C PHE A 115 10.43 15.59 6.99
N LYS A 116 11.34 14.71 6.53
CA LYS A 116 12.71 14.62 7.05
C LYS A 116 13.46 15.95 6.94
N THR A 117 13.35 16.63 5.79
CA THR A 117 14.00 17.93 5.55
C THR A 117 13.43 19.03 6.47
N SER A 118 12.12 19.03 6.67
CA SER A 118 11.44 20.06 7.49
C SER A 118 11.63 19.87 8.98
N LYS A 119 11.46 18.63 9.47
CA LYS A 119 11.55 18.30 10.91
C LYS A 119 12.98 18.08 11.39
N LYS A 120 13.90 17.66 10.50
CA LYS A 120 15.30 17.33 10.82
C LYS A 120 15.46 16.30 11.94
N ILE A 121 14.58 15.31 11.95
CA ILE A 121 14.59 14.19 12.91
C ILE A 121 14.92 12.87 12.20
N PRO A 122 15.54 11.89 12.89
CA PRO A 122 15.88 10.61 12.29
C PRO A 122 14.64 9.78 11.98
N ILE A 123 14.71 9.05 10.84
CA ILE A 123 13.72 8.07 10.41
C ILE A 123 14.44 6.74 10.19
N VAL A 124 14.00 5.68 10.85
CA VAL A 124 14.48 4.31 10.65
C VAL A 124 13.38 3.48 10.02
N ALA A 125 13.64 2.84 8.88
CA ALA A 125 12.75 1.82 8.34
C ALA A 125 13.03 0.48 9.01
N SER A 126 11.97 -0.22 9.42
CA SER A 126 12.01 -1.59 9.92
C SER A 126 11.17 -2.48 8.99
N ILE A 127 11.84 -3.29 8.18
CA ILE A 127 11.20 -4.30 7.33
C ILE A 127 10.93 -5.52 8.21
N VAL A 128 9.63 -5.85 8.38
CA VAL A 128 9.23 -6.92 9.32
C VAL A 128 9.13 -8.27 8.59
N ASP A 129 8.24 -8.39 7.61
CA ASP A 129 8.07 -9.63 6.83
C ASP A 129 8.51 -9.39 5.38
N VAL A 130 7.82 -8.48 4.69
CA VAL A 130 8.15 -8.10 3.33
C VAL A 130 8.37 -6.59 3.24
N GLY A 131 9.47 -6.17 2.60
CA GLY A 131 9.71 -4.79 2.22
C GLY A 131 10.29 -4.76 0.80
N ALA A 132 9.47 -5.21 -0.17
CA ALA A 132 9.92 -5.43 -1.54
C ALA A 132 9.40 -4.36 -2.49
N SER A 133 10.12 -4.15 -3.59
CA SER A 133 9.72 -3.27 -4.68
C SER A 133 9.31 -1.88 -4.20
N GLY A 134 8.05 -1.41 -4.34
CA GLY A 134 7.59 -0.14 -3.78
C GLY A 134 7.80 0.01 -2.27
N GLY A 135 7.78 -1.10 -1.51
CA GLY A 135 8.12 -1.10 -0.08
C GLY A 135 9.59 -0.75 0.17
N TYR A 136 10.51 -1.29 -0.63
CA TYR A 136 11.92 -0.93 -0.57
C TYR A 136 12.17 0.50 -1.09
N TYR A 137 11.44 0.91 -2.13
CA TYR A 137 11.48 2.27 -2.65
C TYR A 137 11.22 3.30 -1.54
N ILE A 138 10.18 3.06 -0.74
CA ILE A 138 9.84 3.93 0.40
C ILE A 138 10.90 3.83 1.51
N ALA A 139 11.41 2.62 1.80
CA ALA A 139 12.49 2.44 2.79
C ALA A 139 13.73 3.25 2.44
N ALA A 140 14.05 3.41 1.17
CA ALA A 140 15.19 4.20 0.69
C ALA A 140 15.09 5.71 1.02
N ALA A 141 13.93 6.23 1.44
CA ALA A 141 13.77 7.60 1.93
C ALA A 141 14.36 7.82 3.33
N THR A 142 14.60 6.76 4.10
CA THR A 142 14.96 6.82 5.52
C THR A 142 16.47 6.93 5.76
N ASP A 143 16.89 7.18 7.00
CA ASP A 143 18.31 7.30 7.37
C ASP A 143 18.98 5.94 7.55
N THR A 144 18.20 4.94 7.89
CA THR A 144 18.68 3.57 8.16
C THR A 144 17.57 2.60 7.84
N VAL A 145 17.89 1.53 7.15
CA VAL A 145 16.99 0.42 6.89
C VAL A 145 17.45 -0.78 7.70
N LEU A 146 16.58 -1.23 8.60
CA LEU A 146 16.76 -2.44 9.38
C LEU A 146 15.80 -3.50 8.83
N ALA A 147 16.28 -4.72 8.65
CA ALA A 147 15.47 -5.87 8.23
C ALA A 147 15.44 -6.94 9.32
N HIS A 148 14.27 -7.54 9.53
CA HIS A 148 14.16 -8.73 10.38
C HIS A 148 14.96 -9.88 9.75
N PRO A 149 15.58 -10.79 10.53
CA PRO A 149 16.39 -11.90 10.00
C PRO A 149 15.70 -12.75 8.93
N SER A 150 14.37 -12.90 9.01
CA SER A 150 13.57 -13.65 8.04
C SER A 150 12.85 -12.79 7.00
N SER A 151 13.12 -11.49 6.94
CA SER A 151 12.49 -10.58 5.97
C SER A 151 12.87 -10.91 4.52
N VAL A 152 11.96 -10.57 3.62
CA VAL A 152 12.20 -10.52 2.18
C VAL A 152 12.17 -9.08 1.70
N THR A 153 13.18 -8.68 0.91
CA THR A 153 13.30 -7.32 0.36
C THR A 153 13.85 -7.33 -1.06
N GLY A 154 14.19 -6.16 -1.62
CA GLY A 154 14.67 -6.05 -3.00
C GLY A 154 13.52 -5.96 -3.99
N SER A 155 13.47 -6.83 -4.99
CA SER A 155 12.54 -6.73 -6.13
C SER A 155 12.55 -5.33 -6.76
N ILE A 156 13.77 -4.79 -6.96
CA ILE A 156 13.99 -3.46 -7.53
C ILE A 156 13.73 -3.56 -9.02
N GLY A 157 12.58 -3.06 -9.46
CA GLY A 157 12.14 -3.18 -10.85
C GLY A 157 10.72 -2.67 -11.04
N VAL A 158 10.26 -2.70 -12.28
CA VAL A 158 8.92 -2.25 -12.70
C VAL A 158 8.25 -3.35 -13.48
N ILE A 159 6.99 -3.57 -13.22
CA ILE A 159 6.16 -4.52 -13.97
C ILE A 159 4.88 -3.85 -14.47
N MET A 160 4.43 -4.23 -15.64
CA MET A 160 3.09 -3.98 -16.15
C MET A 160 2.48 -5.29 -16.58
N LEU A 161 1.36 -5.65 -15.95
CA LEU A 161 0.61 -6.85 -16.34
C LEU A 161 -0.48 -6.48 -17.34
N THR A 162 -0.59 -7.29 -18.38
CA THR A 162 -1.70 -7.26 -19.33
C THR A 162 -2.29 -8.66 -19.46
N VAL A 163 -3.60 -8.73 -19.57
CA VAL A 163 -4.33 -9.97 -19.84
C VAL A 163 -4.87 -9.92 -21.27
N ASN A 164 -4.78 -11.02 -22.00
CA ASN A 164 -5.42 -11.16 -23.30
C ASN A 164 -6.55 -12.20 -23.20
N ALA A 165 -7.78 -11.73 -23.25
CA ALA A 165 -8.99 -12.55 -23.15
C ALA A 165 -9.62 -12.88 -24.53
N ARG A 166 -9.04 -12.39 -25.63
CA ARG A 166 -9.61 -12.54 -26.99
C ARG A 166 -9.99 -13.98 -27.30
N GLY A 167 -9.07 -14.93 -27.15
CA GLY A 167 -9.33 -16.34 -27.51
C GLY A 167 -10.39 -17.00 -26.60
N LEU A 168 -10.60 -16.51 -25.37
CA LEU A 168 -11.71 -16.98 -24.52
C LEU A 168 -13.05 -16.46 -25.04
N LEU A 169 -13.13 -15.16 -25.36
CA LEU A 169 -14.35 -14.53 -25.87
C LEU A 169 -14.80 -15.13 -27.20
N GLU A 170 -13.87 -15.39 -28.11
CA GLU A 170 -14.14 -16.08 -29.39
C GLU A 170 -14.76 -17.46 -29.14
N LYS A 171 -14.29 -18.23 -28.16
CA LYS A 171 -14.84 -19.56 -27.85
C LYS A 171 -16.27 -19.53 -27.31
N VAL A 172 -16.68 -18.42 -26.67
CA VAL A 172 -18.05 -18.26 -26.15
C VAL A 172 -18.94 -17.44 -27.09
N GLY A 173 -18.47 -17.15 -28.32
CA GLY A 173 -19.25 -16.44 -29.34
C GLY A 173 -19.39 -14.93 -29.09
N VAL A 174 -18.48 -14.32 -28.31
CA VAL A 174 -18.49 -12.88 -28.04
C VAL A 174 -17.48 -12.19 -28.96
N GLU A 175 -17.97 -11.29 -29.81
CA GLU A 175 -17.13 -10.38 -30.59
C GLU A 175 -16.93 -9.04 -29.90
N THR A 176 -15.72 -8.52 -29.96
CA THR A 176 -15.37 -7.22 -29.38
C THR A 176 -14.83 -6.32 -30.49
N ASN A 177 -15.44 -5.15 -30.65
CA ASN A 177 -15.04 -4.15 -31.63
C ASN A 177 -14.83 -2.80 -30.95
N ALA A 178 -13.62 -2.24 -31.07
CA ALA A 178 -13.31 -0.90 -30.58
C ALA A 178 -13.38 0.11 -31.74
N VAL A 179 -14.16 1.18 -31.57
CA VAL A 179 -14.12 2.35 -32.44
C VAL A 179 -13.30 3.40 -31.75
N THR A 180 -12.16 3.78 -32.33
CA THR A 180 -11.18 4.66 -31.66
C THR A 180 -10.87 5.89 -32.48
N SER A 181 -10.49 6.98 -31.83
CA SER A 181 -10.05 8.22 -32.47
C SER A 181 -8.64 8.14 -33.07
N GLY A 182 -7.90 7.06 -32.81
CA GLY A 182 -6.55 6.88 -33.31
C GLY A 182 -6.03 5.46 -33.09
N PRO A 183 -4.99 5.05 -33.82
CA PRO A 183 -4.59 3.64 -33.94
C PRO A 183 -4.03 3.00 -32.66
N ARG A 184 -3.72 3.82 -31.63
CA ARG A 184 -3.15 3.36 -30.35
C ARG A 184 -4.06 3.66 -29.15
N LYS A 185 -5.32 4.08 -29.41
CA LYS A 185 -6.21 4.48 -28.30
C LYS A 185 -6.69 3.31 -27.44
N ASP A 186 -6.70 2.11 -28.00
CA ASP A 186 -7.02 0.84 -27.35
C ASP A 186 -5.77 -0.01 -27.01
N MET A 187 -4.59 0.63 -26.98
CA MET A 187 -3.33 -0.01 -26.62
C MET A 187 -3.42 -0.63 -25.21
N GLY A 188 -3.01 -1.90 -25.07
CA GLY A 188 -3.14 -2.65 -23.83
C GLY A 188 -4.53 -3.27 -23.59
N SER A 189 -5.46 -3.16 -24.56
CA SER A 189 -6.78 -3.80 -24.47
C SER A 189 -6.66 -5.31 -24.26
N PRO A 190 -7.45 -5.88 -23.33
CA PRO A 190 -7.51 -7.33 -23.14
C PRO A 190 -8.23 -8.07 -24.28
N PHE A 191 -8.85 -7.33 -25.19
CA PHE A 191 -9.73 -7.90 -26.23
C PHE A 191 -9.04 -8.16 -27.56
N ARG A 192 -7.78 -7.76 -27.70
CA ARG A 192 -6.95 -8.05 -28.89
C ARG A 192 -5.49 -8.32 -28.51
N ALA A 193 -4.74 -8.91 -29.42
CA ALA A 193 -3.31 -9.07 -29.23
C ALA A 193 -2.61 -7.70 -29.22
N MET A 194 -1.61 -7.57 -28.34
CA MET A 194 -0.73 -6.39 -28.28
C MET A 194 0.19 -6.41 -29.51
N LEU A 195 0.31 -5.28 -30.18
CA LEU A 195 1.23 -5.10 -31.30
C LEU A 195 2.67 -4.90 -30.82
N PRO A 196 3.70 -5.27 -31.62
CA PRO A 196 5.09 -5.07 -31.27
C PRO A 196 5.43 -3.60 -30.96
N GLU A 197 4.88 -2.66 -31.72
CA GLU A 197 5.08 -1.22 -31.52
C GLU A 197 4.48 -0.73 -30.20
N GLU A 198 3.34 -1.28 -29.78
CA GLU A 198 2.69 -0.98 -28.50
C GLU A 198 3.53 -1.50 -27.34
N ARG A 199 4.10 -2.70 -27.47
CA ARG A 199 5.05 -3.26 -26.51
C ARG A 199 6.27 -2.36 -26.36
N ALA A 200 6.82 -1.82 -27.45
CA ALA A 200 7.95 -0.91 -27.40
C ALA A 200 7.62 0.40 -26.66
N ILE A 201 6.40 0.94 -26.87
CA ILE A 201 5.93 2.13 -26.14
C ILE A 201 5.84 1.85 -24.63
N PHE A 202 5.21 0.75 -24.23
CA PHE A 202 5.12 0.37 -22.83
C PHE A 202 6.49 0.12 -22.21
N GLN A 203 7.41 -0.53 -22.96
CA GLN A 203 8.77 -0.77 -22.50
C GLN A 203 9.50 0.56 -22.23
N GLY A 204 9.35 1.55 -23.10
CA GLY A 204 9.96 2.87 -22.87
C GLY A 204 9.45 3.55 -21.59
N VAL A 205 8.17 3.39 -21.24
CA VAL A 205 7.61 3.88 -19.99
C VAL A 205 8.20 3.12 -18.79
N ILE A 206 8.25 1.77 -18.88
CA ILE A 206 8.86 0.91 -17.86
C ILE A 206 10.33 1.31 -17.62
N ASP A 207 11.08 1.51 -18.67
CA ASP A 207 12.50 1.89 -18.58
C ASP A 207 12.66 3.25 -17.87
N GLY A 208 11.79 4.23 -18.14
CA GLY A 208 11.77 5.51 -17.44
C GLY A 208 11.51 5.36 -15.93
N PHE A 209 10.51 4.58 -15.55
CA PHE A 209 10.21 4.30 -14.14
C PHE A 209 11.31 3.48 -13.45
N TYR A 210 11.94 2.56 -14.17
CA TYR A 210 13.09 1.82 -13.67
C TYR A 210 14.29 2.72 -13.39
N GLN A 211 14.62 3.65 -14.30
CA GLN A 211 15.68 4.65 -14.06
C GLN A 211 15.38 5.50 -12.82
N ARG A 212 14.11 5.91 -12.63
CA ARG A 212 13.69 6.62 -11.41
C ARG A 212 13.93 5.78 -10.16
N PHE A 213 13.62 4.48 -10.19
CA PHE A 213 13.89 3.60 -9.05
C PHE A 213 15.39 3.50 -8.75
N LEU A 214 16.23 3.34 -9.77
CA LEU A 214 17.69 3.32 -9.60
C LEU A 214 18.21 4.61 -8.95
N GLN A 215 17.68 5.77 -9.33
CA GLN A 215 18.02 7.06 -8.71
C GLN A 215 17.67 7.07 -7.22
N VAL A 216 16.47 6.63 -6.86
CA VAL A 216 16.03 6.56 -5.47
C VAL A 216 16.92 5.63 -4.64
N VAL A 217 17.30 4.48 -5.19
CA VAL A 217 18.25 3.58 -4.53
C VAL A 217 19.61 4.22 -4.36
N GLN A 218 20.11 4.91 -5.39
CA GLN A 218 21.41 5.63 -5.32
C GLN A 218 21.39 6.73 -4.24
N GLU A 219 20.29 7.48 -4.13
CA GLU A 219 20.14 8.50 -3.10
C GLU A 219 20.08 7.91 -1.69
N GLY A 220 19.39 6.78 -1.53
CA GLY A 220 19.24 6.08 -0.24
C GLY A 220 20.46 5.21 0.14
N ARG A 221 21.30 4.86 -0.82
CA ARG A 221 22.47 3.98 -0.67
C ARG A 221 23.72 4.63 -1.30
N PRO A 222 24.19 5.77 -0.76
CA PRO A 222 25.29 6.53 -1.37
C PRO A 222 26.64 5.76 -1.41
N ASN A 223 26.78 4.73 -0.58
CA ASN A 223 27.97 3.88 -0.55
C ASN A 223 28.01 2.85 -1.70
N LEU A 224 26.91 2.66 -2.43
CA LEU A 224 26.85 1.78 -3.59
C LEU A 224 27.08 2.61 -4.86
N ASN A 225 27.93 2.12 -5.75
CA ASN A 225 28.07 2.74 -7.06
C ASN A 225 26.96 2.30 -8.02
N GLY A 226 26.72 3.09 -9.09
CA GLY A 226 25.63 2.86 -10.02
C GLY A 226 25.66 1.49 -10.72
N GLU A 227 26.87 0.94 -11.02
CA GLU A 227 27.00 -0.39 -11.61
C GLU A 227 26.57 -1.50 -10.64
N THR A 228 26.96 -1.37 -9.37
CA THR A 228 26.53 -2.30 -8.32
C THR A 228 25.02 -2.24 -8.13
N ILE A 229 24.45 -1.03 -8.05
CA ILE A 229 22.97 -0.86 -7.94
C ILE A 229 22.28 -1.53 -9.13
N LYS A 230 22.73 -1.27 -10.36
CA LYS A 230 22.14 -1.86 -11.55
C LYS A 230 22.19 -3.39 -11.56
N ARG A 231 23.28 -3.98 -11.06
CA ARG A 231 23.43 -5.44 -10.92
C ARG A 231 22.51 -6.01 -9.85
N LEU A 232 22.24 -5.28 -8.76
CA LEU A 232 21.33 -5.69 -7.68
C LEU A 232 19.86 -5.47 -8.04
N ALA A 233 19.59 -4.61 -9.03
CA ALA A 233 18.26 -4.16 -9.41
C ALA A 233 17.71 -4.90 -10.64
N ASP A 234 17.90 -6.20 -10.73
CA ASP A 234 17.39 -7.04 -11.83
C ASP A 234 16.00 -7.63 -11.55
N GLY A 235 15.33 -7.15 -10.50
CA GLY A 235 14.03 -7.62 -10.09
C GLY A 235 14.03 -8.77 -9.07
N ARG A 236 15.19 -9.31 -8.73
CA ARG A 236 15.29 -10.40 -7.72
C ARG A 236 14.99 -9.93 -6.31
N ILE A 237 14.58 -10.87 -5.48
CA ILE A 237 14.42 -10.68 -4.03
C ILE A 237 15.69 -11.10 -3.29
N TYR A 238 15.80 -10.61 -2.06
CA TYR A 238 16.88 -10.92 -1.12
C TYR A 238 16.29 -11.25 0.25
N SER A 239 16.88 -12.18 0.97
CA SER A 239 16.66 -12.27 2.42
C SER A 239 17.28 -11.05 3.10
N GLY A 240 16.89 -10.77 4.37
CA GLY A 240 17.50 -9.68 5.15
C GLY A 240 19.02 -9.74 5.15
N GLU A 241 19.60 -10.91 5.41
CA GLU A 241 21.05 -11.13 5.44
C GLU A 241 21.72 -10.90 4.07
N GLN A 242 21.11 -11.37 2.99
CA GLN A 242 21.61 -11.14 1.63
C GLN A 242 21.57 -9.65 1.28
N ALA A 243 20.48 -8.96 1.66
CA ALA A 243 20.32 -7.52 1.44
C ALA A 243 21.35 -6.70 2.23
N LYS A 244 21.66 -7.09 3.46
CA LYS A 244 22.72 -6.49 4.27
C LYS A 244 24.08 -6.70 3.64
N ALA A 245 24.41 -7.92 3.26
CA ALA A 245 25.67 -8.24 2.58
C ALA A 245 25.83 -7.47 1.24
N ALA A 246 24.71 -7.19 0.55
CA ALA A 246 24.68 -6.41 -0.68
C ALA A 246 24.68 -4.88 -0.45
N GLY A 247 24.56 -4.42 0.79
CA GLY A 247 24.48 -2.97 1.12
C GLY A 247 23.12 -2.33 0.86
N LEU A 248 22.08 -3.14 0.60
CA LEU A 248 20.70 -2.65 0.44
C LEU A 248 20.02 -2.37 1.79
N VAL A 249 20.47 -3.05 2.85
CA VAL A 249 20.00 -2.93 4.24
C VAL A 249 21.21 -2.63 5.12
N ASP A 250 21.02 -1.79 6.14
CA ASP A 250 22.11 -1.38 7.03
C ASP A 250 22.31 -2.37 8.19
N GLU A 251 21.20 -2.83 8.78
CA GLU A 251 21.24 -3.67 9.97
C GLU A 251 20.21 -4.80 9.92
N ILE A 252 20.50 -5.88 10.65
CA ILE A 252 19.55 -6.98 10.91
C ILE A 252 19.11 -6.88 12.36
N GLY A 253 17.80 -6.95 12.60
CA GLY A 253 17.23 -6.86 13.95
C GLY A 253 15.71 -6.92 13.94
N TYR A 254 15.16 -6.76 15.13
CA TYR A 254 13.73 -6.77 15.38
C TYR A 254 13.17 -5.34 15.44
N LEU A 255 11.86 -5.19 15.50
CA LEU A 255 11.23 -3.88 15.59
C LEU A 255 11.66 -3.10 16.84
N ASP A 256 11.88 -3.79 17.95
CA ASP A 256 12.37 -3.16 19.19
C ASP A 256 13.79 -2.61 19.01
N ASP A 257 14.66 -3.30 18.24
CA ASP A 257 15.99 -2.80 17.90
C ASP A 257 15.91 -1.53 17.06
N ALA A 258 14.95 -1.47 16.12
CA ALA A 258 14.72 -0.26 15.31
C ALA A 258 14.24 0.92 16.18
N ILE A 259 13.40 0.68 17.21
CA ILE A 259 12.96 1.69 18.17
C ILE A 259 14.14 2.20 19.00
N GLU A 260 14.97 1.31 19.52
CA GLU A 260 16.16 1.72 20.28
C GLU A 260 17.20 2.43 19.40
N LEU A 261 17.40 1.97 18.17
CA LEU A 261 18.29 2.61 17.20
C LEU A 261 17.85 4.05 16.89
N VAL A 262 16.56 4.27 16.62
CA VAL A 262 16.06 5.61 16.30
C VAL A 262 16.11 6.55 17.53
N LYS A 263 15.84 6.03 18.74
CA LYS A 263 16.04 6.78 20.01
C LYS A 263 17.49 7.23 20.13
N LYS A 264 18.43 6.30 19.95
CA LYS A 264 19.88 6.61 19.99
C LYS A 264 20.26 7.68 18.97
N LYS A 265 19.77 7.57 17.73
CA LYS A 265 20.01 8.58 16.67
C LYS A 265 19.43 9.96 17.02
N ALA A 266 18.31 9.99 17.74
CA ALA A 266 17.68 11.22 18.21
C ALA A 266 18.26 11.76 19.54
N GLY A 267 19.24 11.08 20.17
CA GLY A 267 19.80 11.46 21.46
C GLY A 267 18.84 11.29 22.64
N LEU A 268 17.85 10.38 22.52
CA LEU A 268 16.85 10.14 23.55
C LEU A 268 17.24 8.96 24.45
N THR A 269 17.19 9.17 25.76
CA THR A 269 17.34 8.09 26.75
C THR A 269 16.01 7.39 27.01
N GLU A 270 14.91 8.14 27.00
CA GLU A 270 13.54 7.62 27.11
C GLU A 270 12.61 8.33 26.12
N ALA A 271 11.61 7.63 25.64
CA ALA A 271 10.56 8.18 24.80
C ALA A 271 9.29 7.35 24.86
N LYS A 272 8.14 7.98 24.69
CA LYS A 272 6.91 7.26 24.39
C LYS A 272 6.91 6.84 22.93
N VAL A 273 6.65 5.57 22.66
CA VAL A 273 6.31 5.10 21.32
C VAL A 273 4.82 5.31 21.12
N VAL A 274 4.47 6.10 20.11
CA VAL A 274 3.10 6.45 19.78
C VAL A 274 2.79 6.08 18.33
N THR A 275 1.53 5.81 18.03
CA THR A 275 1.02 5.61 16.68
C THR A 275 -0.27 6.42 16.51
N TYR A 276 -0.62 6.75 15.27
CA TYR A 276 -1.89 7.39 14.96
C TYR A 276 -2.87 6.36 14.41
N ARG A 277 -4.14 6.41 14.86
CA ARG A 277 -5.19 5.48 14.50
C ARG A 277 -6.55 6.13 14.40
N ARG A 278 -7.42 5.53 13.63
CA ARG A 278 -8.84 5.88 13.62
C ARG A 278 -9.59 5.10 14.69
N PRO A 279 -10.69 5.66 15.26
CA PRO A 279 -11.53 4.93 16.20
C PRO A 279 -11.98 3.58 15.64
N GLY A 280 -11.96 2.54 16.47
CA GLY A 280 -12.38 1.18 16.11
C GLY A 280 -11.26 0.26 15.60
N GLU A 281 -10.06 0.76 15.34
CA GLU A 281 -8.89 -0.07 15.00
C GLU A 281 -8.28 -0.68 16.27
N TYR A 282 -8.32 -2.03 16.37
CA TYR A 282 -7.74 -2.74 17.52
C TYR A 282 -6.22 -2.78 17.46
N GLN A 283 -5.57 -2.46 18.57
CA GLN A 283 -4.14 -2.67 18.74
C GLN A 283 -3.75 -2.61 20.23
N ASN A 284 -3.05 -3.61 20.72
CA ASN A 284 -2.52 -3.63 22.08
C ASN A 284 -0.99 -3.83 22.17
N ASN A 285 -0.29 -3.98 21.04
CA ASN A 285 1.16 -4.12 21.00
C ASN A 285 1.74 -3.66 19.65
N VAL A 286 3.09 -3.63 19.53
CA VAL A 286 3.82 -3.13 18.35
C VAL A 286 3.57 -3.96 17.07
N TYR A 287 3.02 -5.17 17.18
CA TYR A 287 2.77 -6.07 16.03
C TYR A 287 1.29 -6.12 15.60
N SER A 288 0.37 -5.48 16.32
CA SER A 288 -1.09 -5.65 16.12
C SER A 288 -1.62 -5.23 14.73
N ARG A 289 -0.84 -4.53 13.91
CA ARG A 289 -1.21 -4.10 12.55
C ARG A 289 -0.49 -4.86 11.44
N LEU A 290 0.25 -5.90 11.77
CA LEU A 290 0.86 -6.75 10.76
C LEU A 290 -0.24 -7.58 10.07
N THR A 291 -0.94 -6.96 9.13
CA THR A 291 -1.71 -7.74 8.16
C THR A 291 -0.69 -8.38 7.23
N SER A 292 -0.61 -9.69 7.27
CA SER A 292 0.17 -10.44 6.28
C SER A 292 -0.34 -10.05 4.89
N PRO A 293 0.51 -9.62 3.97
CA PRO A 293 0.14 -9.58 2.57
C PRO A 293 0.10 -11.03 2.08
N ALA A 294 -0.84 -11.83 2.62
CA ALA A 294 -1.04 -13.16 2.10
C ALA A 294 -1.37 -13.00 0.61
N PRO A 295 -0.56 -13.54 -0.30
CA PRO A 295 -0.97 -13.70 -1.67
C PRO A 295 -2.07 -14.75 -1.67
N SER A 296 -3.29 -14.33 -1.34
CA SER A 296 -4.44 -15.18 -1.63
C SER A 296 -4.64 -15.09 -3.14
N LEU A 297 -5.04 -16.21 -3.76
CA LEU A 297 -5.62 -16.21 -5.10
C LEU A 297 -6.74 -15.15 -5.22
N ALA A 298 -7.40 -14.80 -4.12
CA ALA A 298 -8.29 -13.65 -3.99
C ALA A 298 -7.57 -12.28 -4.08
N ASN A 299 -6.28 -12.14 -3.76
CA ASN A 299 -5.50 -10.91 -4.01
C ASN A 299 -4.95 -10.85 -5.44
N LEU A 300 -4.76 -12.00 -6.09
CA LEU A 300 -4.61 -12.08 -7.57
C LEU A 300 -5.97 -11.85 -8.27
N ALA A 301 -7.09 -12.14 -7.61
CA ALA A 301 -8.44 -11.81 -8.07
C ALA A 301 -8.86 -10.39 -7.63
N ASN A 302 -8.13 -9.72 -6.76
CA ASN A 302 -8.20 -8.28 -6.45
C ASN A 302 -7.29 -7.42 -7.36
N VAL A 303 -6.44 -8.01 -8.19
CA VAL A 303 -6.32 -7.62 -9.59
C VAL A 303 -7.66 -8.10 -10.20
N ASP A 304 -8.70 -7.33 -9.94
CA ASP A 304 -10.08 -7.65 -10.24
C ASP A 304 -10.13 -8.08 -11.70
N LEU A 305 -10.25 -9.40 -11.94
CA LEU A 305 -10.44 -9.92 -13.30
C LEU A 305 -11.66 -9.22 -13.94
N LEU A 306 -12.62 -8.82 -13.10
CA LEU A 306 -13.74 -7.96 -13.43
C LEU A 306 -13.31 -6.49 -13.68
N SER A 307 -12.27 -5.95 -13.04
CA SER A 307 -11.76 -4.62 -13.39
C SER A 307 -10.99 -4.63 -14.70
N VAL A 308 -10.29 -5.70 -15.02
CA VAL A 308 -9.68 -5.92 -16.34
C VAL A 308 -10.78 -6.04 -17.41
N VAL A 309 -11.85 -6.78 -17.13
CA VAL A 309 -13.02 -6.90 -18.03
C VAL A 309 -13.84 -5.61 -18.05
N ARG A 310 -13.92 -4.86 -16.96
CA ARG A 310 -14.59 -3.55 -16.88
C ARG A 310 -13.77 -2.39 -17.45
N GLY A 311 -12.63 -2.67 -18.11
CA GLY A 311 -11.81 -1.65 -18.75
C GLY A 311 -10.78 -1.02 -17.82
N GLY A 312 -10.31 -1.76 -16.82
CA GLY A 312 -9.17 -1.35 -15.99
C GLY A 312 -7.95 -1.06 -16.87
N SER A 313 -7.46 0.17 -16.82
CA SER A 313 -6.26 0.57 -17.55
C SER A 313 -5.06 -0.25 -17.08
N PRO A 314 -4.10 -0.59 -17.95
CA PRO A 314 -2.84 -1.19 -17.54
C PRO A 314 -2.19 -0.35 -16.43
N GLN A 315 -1.83 -0.97 -15.31
CA GLN A 315 -1.18 -0.28 -14.20
C GLN A 315 0.32 -0.60 -14.21
N PHE A 316 1.13 0.44 -14.07
CA PHE A 316 2.57 0.28 -13.83
C PHE A 316 2.82 0.17 -12.33
N MET A 317 3.56 -0.88 -11.95
CA MET A 317 3.71 -1.23 -10.56
C MET A 317 5.18 -1.47 -10.18
N TYR A 318 5.53 -1.02 -8.99
CA TYR A 318 6.63 -1.51 -8.19
C TYR A 318 6.07 -2.60 -7.27
N LEU A 319 5.85 -3.79 -7.80
CA LEU A 319 5.17 -4.87 -7.08
C LEU A 319 5.94 -6.18 -7.22
N TRP A 320 6.19 -6.82 -6.08
CA TRP A 320 6.63 -8.20 -6.00
C TRP A 320 5.41 -9.11 -5.96
N MET A 321 5.36 -10.04 -6.90
CA MET A 321 4.32 -11.09 -6.99
C MET A 321 5.04 -12.43 -6.82
N PRO A 322 4.85 -13.10 -5.70
CA PRO A 322 5.43 -14.42 -5.45
C PRO A 322 4.77 -15.51 -6.29
#